data_e3f70c7acf0d1c9ca3a9d04b754a5191
#
_entry.id   e3f70c7acf0d1c9ca3a9d04b754a5191
#
_cell.length_a   1.000
_cell.length_b   1.000
_cell.length_c   1.000
_cell.angle_alpha   90.00
_cell.angle_beta   90.00
_cell.angle_gamma   90.00
#
_symmetry.space_group_name_H-M   'P 1'
#
loop_
_entity.id
_entity.type
_entity.pdbx_description
1 polymer ?
#
loop_
_entity_poly.entity_id
_entity_poly.type
_entity_poly.pdbx_seq_one_letter_code
_entity_poly.pdbx_strand_id
1 'polypeptide(L)'
;MKRSLLSILSLLTVALAAVAQPRISSNKETHNFGQIEWKRPVTVEYTITNTGNQPLVLTNVTTSCACAVADWTKEPIAPGGKGVVKASFDAKALGHFEKSIGIYSNASPSLVYLKFTGEVVQEIKDYTKLLPYTIGNIRLDRDEFAFPDVYRGQQPSLTFDIANLSDRP
;
A
#
# COMPACT_ATOMS: atom_id res chain seq x y z
N MET A 1 37.50 -33.94 39.93
CA MET A 1 36.76 -34.16 38.67
C MET A 1 35.23 -34.01 38.79
N LYS A 2 34.55 -34.46 39.84
CA LYS A 2 33.07 -34.33 40.00
C LYS A 2 32.56 -32.85 40.17
N ARG A 3 33.34 -31.96 40.77
CA ARG A 3 32.97 -30.54 40.99
C ARG A 3 33.00 -29.68 39.70
N SER A 4 33.89 -30.00 38.78
CA SER A 4 34.02 -29.28 37.49
C SER A 4 32.87 -29.64 36.51
N LEU A 5 32.33 -30.86 36.57
CA LEU A 5 31.20 -31.30 35.74
C LEU A 5 29.89 -30.60 36.15
N LEU A 6 29.69 -30.38 37.46
CA LEU A 6 28.50 -29.65 37.96
C LEU A 6 28.52 -28.17 37.55
N SER A 7 29.71 -27.54 37.52
CA SER A 7 29.85 -26.12 37.09
C SER A 7 29.61 -25.95 35.60
N ILE A 8 29.99 -26.88 34.75
CA ILE A 8 29.77 -26.86 33.30
C ILE A 8 28.27 -27.07 32.98
N LEU A 9 27.60 -27.95 33.73
CA LEU A 9 26.16 -28.19 33.56
C LEU A 9 25.32 -26.97 33.96
N SER A 10 25.74 -26.20 34.99
CA SER A 10 25.10 -24.97 35.41
C SER A 10 25.26 -23.82 34.39
N LEU A 11 26.40 -23.75 33.68
CA LEU A 11 26.60 -22.72 32.61
C LEU A 11 25.77 -22.99 31.35
N LEU A 12 25.48 -24.27 31.07
CA LEU A 12 24.73 -24.66 29.87
C LEU A 12 23.23 -24.36 29.96
N THR A 13 22.68 -24.22 31.18
CA THR A 13 21.27 -23.95 31.40
C THR A 13 20.90 -22.46 31.28
N VAL A 14 21.86 -21.53 31.31
CA VAL A 14 21.64 -20.10 31.22
C VAL A 14 21.51 -19.63 29.77
N ALA A 15 21.92 -20.42 28.77
CA ALA A 15 21.99 -20.02 27.37
C ALA A 15 20.64 -20.15 26.62
N LEU A 16 19.55 -20.62 27.24
CA LEU A 16 18.25 -20.84 26.58
C LEU A 16 17.13 -19.93 27.06
N ALA A 17 17.44 -18.81 27.69
CA ALA A 17 16.44 -17.76 27.85
C ALA A 17 16.28 -17.02 26.51
N ALA A 18 15.74 -17.70 25.50
CA ALA A 18 15.18 -17.01 24.33
C ALA A 18 14.19 -15.99 24.87
N VAL A 19 14.48 -14.70 24.71
CA VAL A 19 13.60 -13.62 25.16
C VAL A 19 12.26 -13.82 24.49
N ALA A 20 11.31 -14.31 25.27
CA ALA A 20 9.96 -14.56 24.81
C ALA A 20 9.28 -13.20 24.57
N GLN A 21 9.12 -12.81 23.30
CA GLN A 21 8.54 -11.53 22.93
C GLN A 21 7.56 -11.69 21.76
N PRO A 22 6.46 -10.90 21.75
CA PRO A 22 5.64 -10.78 20.56
C PRO A 22 6.43 -10.06 19.47
N ARG A 23 6.19 -10.45 18.22
CA ARG A 23 6.75 -9.79 17.04
C ARG A 23 5.65 -9.52 16.04
N ILE A 24 5.66 -8.31 15.47
CA ILE A 24 4.68 -7.86 14.50
C ILE A 24 5.27 -7.95 13.08
N SER A 25 4.50 -8.49 12.14
CA SER A 25 4.79 -8.46 10.71
C SER A 25 3.50 -8.12 9.97
N SER A 26 3.62 -7.44 8.83
CA SER A 26 2.50 -7.13 7.94
C SER A 26 2.68 -7.83 6.60
N ASN A 27 1.57 -8.19 5.95
CA ASN A 27 1.58 -8.77 4.60
C ASN A 27 2.09 -7.80 3.52
N LYS A 28 2.06 -6.50 3.81
CA LYS A 28 2.60 -5.42 2.97
C LYS A 28 2.89 -4.19 3.84
N GLU A 29 3.91 -3.43 3.50
CA GLU A 29 4.25 -2.17 4.20
C GLU A 29 3.56 -0.97 3.54
N THR A 30 3.42 -1.02 2.22
CA THR A 30 2.77 0.02 1.43
C THR A 30 1.70 -0.59 0.53
N HIS A 31 0.57 0.10 0.41
CA HIS A 31 -0.48 -0.19 -0.55
C HIS A 31 -0.66 0.99 -1.50
N ASN A 32 -0.59 0.75 -2.82
CA ASN A 32 -0.90 1.76 -3.82
C ASN A 32 -2.29 1.50 -4.41
N PHE A 33 -3.18 2.47 -4.26
CA PHE A 33 -4.53 2.43 -4.84
C PHE A 33 -4.54 2.78 -6.33
N GLY A 34 -3.42 3.31 -6.87
CA GLY A 34 -3.44 3.93 -8.20
C GLY A 34 -4.33 5.17 -8.23
N GLN A 35 -5.06 5.36 -9.33
CA GLN A 35 -6.04 6.44 -9.43
C GLN A 35 -7.35 6.04 -8.77
N ILE A 36 -7.90 6.95 -7.96
CA ILE A 36 -9.20 6.83 -7.32
C ILE A 36 -10.05 8.06 -7.65
N GLU A 37 -11.35 7.89 -7.80
CA GLU A 37 -12.23 9.02 -8.13
C GLU A 37 -12.50 9.91 -6.91
N TRP A 38 -12.59 11.19 -7.18
CA TRP A 38 -12.91 12.21 -6.18
C TRP A 38 -14.22 11.91 -5.43
N LYS A 39 -14.18 12.07 -4.12
CA LYS A 39 -15.29 11.76 -3.19
C LYS A 39 -15.74 10.29 -3.22
N ARG A 40 -14.96 9.38 -3.77
CA ARG A 40 -15.17 7.94 -3.63
C ARG A 40 -14.22 7.37 -2.58
N PRO A 41 -14.70 7.12 -1.35
CA PRO A 41 -13.87 6.55 -0.30
C PRO A 41 -13.33 5.18 -0.69
N VAL A 42 -12.08 4.92 -0.31
CA VAL A 42 -11.43 3.61 -0.49
C VAL A 42 -10.99 3.06 0.85
N THR A 43 -10.89 1.75 0.95
CA THR A 43 -10.44 1.06 2.17
C THR A 43 -9.31 0.10 1.83
N VAL A 44 -8.25 0.13 2.63
CA VAL A 44 -7.17 -0.85 2.60
C VAL A 44 -7.22 -1.73 3.83
N GLU A 45 -6.91 -3.00 3.65
CA GLU A 45 -6.76 -3.97 4.73
C GLU A 45 -5.32 -4.48 4.76
N TYR A 46 -4.74 -4.48 5.97
CA TYR A 46 -3.44 -5.05 6.27
C TYR A 46 -3.63 -6.25 7.18
N THR A 47 -3.06 -7.38 6.78
CA THR A 47 -3.02 -8.56 7.64
C THR A 47 -1.78 -8.48 8.51
N ILE A 48 -1.98 -8.40 9.82
CA ILE A 48 -0.93 -8.40 10.82
C ILE A 48 -0.72 -9.83 11.32
N THR A 49 0.51 -10.30 11.29
CA THR A 49 0.88 -11.63 11.79
C THR A 49 1.78 -11.50 13.01
N ASN A 50 1.46 -12.24 14.06
CA ASN A 50 2.36 -12.39 15.21
C ASN A 50 3.42 -13.45 14.89
N THR A 51 4.64 -13.00 14.56
CA THR A 51 5.79 -13.89 14.28
C THR A 51 6.63 -14.19 15.52
N GLY A 52 6.21 -13.70 16.69
CA GLY A 52 6.81 -13.97 17.99
C GLY A 52 6.25 -15.22 18.66
N ASN A 53 6.66 -15.45 19.90
CA ASN A 53 6.26 -16.60 20.72
C ASN A 53 5.41 -16.20 21.94
N GLN A 54 5.00 -14.93 22.05
CA GLN A 54 4.06 -14.41 23.04
C GLN A 54 2.88 -13.75 22.36
N PRO A 55 1.70 -13.65 23.00
CA PRO A 55 0.54 -12.97 22.44
C PRO A 55 0.85 -11.51 22.06
N LEU A 56 0.51 -11.12 20.84
CA LEU A 56 0.63 -9.77 20.32
C LEU A 56 -0.67 -9.00 20.57
N VAL A 57 -0.58 -7.85 21.23
CA VAL A 57 -1.71 -6.96 21.49
C VAL A 57 -1.49 -5.65 20.74
N LEU A 58 -2.42 -5.31 19.84
CA LEU A 58 -2.46 -4.01 19.19
C LEU A 58 -3.17 -3.03 20.13
N THR A 59 -2.41 -2.09 20.73
CA THR A 59 -2.93 -1.21 21.77
C THR A 59 -3.62 0.03 21.22
N ASN A 60 -3.11 0.54 20.07
CA ASN A 60 -3.68 1.70 19.40
C ASN A 60 -3.31 1.69 17.90
N VAL A 61 -4.15 2.33 17.08
CA VAL A 61 -3.86 2.61 15.67
C VAL A 61 -4.18 4.07 15.39
N THR A 62 -3.22 4.78 14.83
CA THR A 62 -3.34 6.20 14.48
C THR A 62 -3.15 6.40 12.99
N THR A 63 -3.71 7.46 12.43
CA THR A 63 -3.55 7.86 11.03
C THR A 63 -2.92 9.25 10.95
N SER A 64 -2.17 9.50 9.88
CA SER A 64 -1.47 10.78 9.67
C SER A 64 -2.39 11.97 9.37
N CYS A 65 -3.69 11.76 9.15
CA CYS A 65 -4.66 12.82 8.91
C CYS A 65 -6.06 12.44 9.40
N ALA A 66 -6.89 13.44 9.68
CA ALA A 66 -8.29 13.26 10.05
C ALA A 66 -9.18 12.72 8.90
N CYS A 67 -8.68 12.71 7.66
CA CYS A 67 -9.35 12.15 6.48
C CYS A 67 -9.25 10.62 6.36
N ALA A 68 -8.53 9.97 7.27
CA ALA A 68 -8.41 8.52 7.34
C ALA A 68 -8.93 8.02 8.69
N VAL A 69 -9.69 6.94 8.66
CA VAL A 69 -10.24 6.26 9.84
C VAL A 69 -9.64 4.86 9.87
N ALA A 70 -9.21 4.43 11.06
CA ALA A 70 -8.67 3.08 11.26
C ALA A 70 -9.53 2.26 12.20
N ASP A 71 -9.64 0.98 11.88
CA ASP A 71 -10.19 -0.07 12.73
C ASP A 71 -9.23 -1.27 12.77
N TRP A 72 -9.20 -2.02 13.88
CA TRP A 72 -8.24 -3.11 14.03
C TRP A 72 -8.72 -4.18 15.01
N THR A 73 -8.10 -5.37 14.92
CA THR A 73 -8.30 -6.47 15.87
C THR A 73 -7.92 -6.04 17.27
N LYS A 74 -8.87 -6.12 18.21
CA LYS A 74 -8.70 -5.72 19.63
C LYS A 74 -8.23 -6.88 20.50
N GLU A 75 -8.53 -8.09 20.10
CA GLU A 75 -8.19 -9.33 20.80
C GLU A 75 -6.69 -9.62 20.66
N PRO A 76 -6.07 -10.24 21.68
CA PRO A 76 -4.70 -10.69 21.58
C PRO A 76 -4.51 -11.71 20.46
N ILE A 77 -3.52 -11.48 19.61
CA ILE A 77 -3.17 -12.35 18.48
C ILE A 77 -2.16 -13.39 18.99
N ALA A 78 -2.56 -14.66 19.00
CA ALA A 78 -1.70 -15.77 19.44
C ALA A 78 -0.45 -15.88 18.56
N PRO A 79 0.65 -16.53 19.05
CA PRO A 79 1.81 -16.87 18.23
C PRO A 79 1.42 -17.57 16.93
N GLY A 80 1.91 -17.07 15.78
CA GLY A 80 1.54 -17.53 14.44
C GLY A 80 0.15 -17.09 13.98
N GLY A 81 -0.66 -16.47 14.84
CA GLY A 81 -1.98 -15.97 14.55
C GLY A 81 -1.97 -14.69 13.71
N LYS A 82 -3.16 -14.34 13.19
CA LYS A 82 -3.36 -13.17 12.33
C LYS A 82 -4.43 -12.24 12.91
N GLY A 83 -4.19 -10.95 12.77
CA GLY A 83 -5.14 -9.88 13.01
C GLY A 83 -5.25 -8.98 11.78
N VAL A 84 -6.14 -8.01 11.84
CA VAL A 84 -6.43 -7.10 10.72
C VAL A 84 -6.33 -5.66 11.20
N VAL A 85 -5.78 -4.79 10.35
CA VAL A 85 -5.86 -3.33 10.46
C VAL A 85 -6.50 -2.82 9.17
N LYS A 86 -7.62 -2.11 9.29
CA LYS A 86 -8.33 -1.47 8.17
C LYS A 86 -8.16 0.03 8.26
N ALA A 87 -7.90 0.66 7.11
CA ALA A 87 -7.90 2.11 7.01
C ALA A 87 -8.74 2.56 5.83
N SER A 88 -9.64 3.52 6.08
CA SER A 88 -10.49 4.13 5.07
C SER A 88 -10.04 5.55 4.82
N PHE A 89 -9.99 5.95 3.54
CA PHE A 89 -9.62 7.29 3.09
C PHE A 89 -10.77 7.90 2.30
N ASP A 90 -11.11 9.16 2.59
CA ASP A 90 -12.33 9.82 2.10
C ASP A 90 -12.23 10.43 0.69
N ALA A 91 -11.03 10.48 0.10
CA ALA A 91 -10.74 10.97 -1.25
C ALA A 91 -11.30 12.38 -1.57
N LYS A 92 -11.39 13.30 -0.58
CA LYS A 92 -11.97 14.63 -0.78
C LYS A 92 -11.04 15.66 -1.41
N ALA A 93 -9.73 15.44 -1.40
CA ALA A 93 -8.73 16.33 -2.00
C ALA A 93 -8.17 15.71 -3.28
N LEU A 94 -8.17 16.47 -4.38
CA LEU A 94 -7.56 16.05 -5.65
C LEU A 94 -6.03 16.03 -5.56
N GLY A 95 -5.41 15.16 -6.36
CA GLY A 95 -3.96 15.03 -6.48
C GLY A 95 -3.37 13.83 -5.75
N HIS A 96 -2.05 13.74 -5.75
CA HIS A 96 -1.32 12.65 -5.13
C HIS A 96 -1.44 12.69 -3.61
N PHE A 97 -1.52 11.52 -3.00
CA PHE A 97 -1.52 11.38 -1.55
C PHE A 97 -0.61 10.25 -1.09
N GLU A 98 0.04 10.47 0.04
CA GLU A 98 0.70 9.47 0.87
C GLU A 98 0.18 9.62 2.30
N LYS A 99 -0.31 8.53 2.88
CA LYS A 99 -0.82 8.48 4.25
C LYS A 99 -0.15 7.36 5.02
N SER A 100 0.13 7.60 6.28
CA SER A 100 0.72 6.61 7.18
C SER A 100 -0.26 6.21 8.28
N ILE A 101 -0.13 4.96 8.70
CA ILE A 101 -0.85 4.34 9.80
C ILE A 101 0.19 3.92 10.83
N GLY A 102 0.14 4.48 12.03
CA GLY A 102 0.98 4.07 13.15
C GLY A 102 0.28 3.00 13.97
N ILE A 103 0.88 1.82 14.08
CA ILE A 103 0.37 0.68 14.85
C ILE A 103 1.18 0.55 16.12
N TYR A 104 0.56 0.79 17.27
CA TYR A 104 1.13 0.60 18.60
C TYR A 104 0.83 -0.80 19.11
N SER A 105 1.82 -1.46 19.68
CA SER A 105 1.67 -2.81 20.21
C SER A 105 2.62 -3.09 21.36
N ASN A 106 2.47 -4.25 22.00
CA ASN A 106 3.41 -4.76 23.01
C ASN A 106 4.64 -5.45 22.37
N ALA A 107 4.83 -5.39 21.07
CA ALA A 107 6.00 -5.93 20.36
C ALA A 107 7.23 -5.00 20.49
N SER A 108 8.37 -5.47 20.04
CA SER A 108 9.57 -4.64 19.88
C SER A 108 9.98 -4.66 18.39
N PRO A 109 9.99 -3.47 17.72
CA PRO A 109 9.60 -2.15 18.21
C PRO A 109 8.10 -2.05 18.54
N SER A 110 7.75 -1.18 19.50
CA SER A 110 6.37 -0.97 19.96
C SER A 110 5.51 -0.17 19.00
N LEU A 111 6.10 0.47 18.00
CA LEU A 111 5.45 1.27 16.97
C LEU A 111 5.97 0.85 15.60
N VAL A 112 5.03 0.51 14.72
CA VAL A 112 5.30 0.16 13.30
C VAL A 112 4.44 1.05 12.41
N TYR A 113 4.99 1.51 11.31
CA TYR A 113 4.27 2.30 10.33
C TYR A 113 3.96 1.50 9.07
N LEU A 114 2.71 1.57 8.63
CA LEU A 114 2.26 1.14 7.31
C LEU A 114 1.84 2.36 6.50
N LYS A 115 1.85 2.26 5.17
CA LYS A 115 1.54 3.36 4.28
C LYS A 115 0.53 2.97 3.22
N PHE A 116 -0.24 3.94 2.76
CA PHE A 116 -0.97 3.83 1.51
C PHE A 116 -0.85 5.10 0.68
N THR A 117 -0.81 4.92 -0.63
CA THR A 117 -0.57 5.97 -1.61
C THR A 117 -1.59 5.89 -2.73
N GLY A 118 -1.67 6.92 -3.54
CA GLY A 118 -2.48 6.96 -4.75
C GLY A 118 -2.63 8.39 -5.26
N GLU A 119 -3.50 8.54 -6.23
CA GLU A 119 -3.88 9.83 -6.81
C GLU A 119 -5.40 9.95 -6.85
N VAL A 120 -5.93 11.03 -6.29
CA VAL A 120 -7.35 11.37 -6.43
C VAL A 120 -7.54 12.17 -7.70
N VAL A 121 -8.30 11.64 -8.64
CA VAL A 121 -8.65 12.28 -9.91
C VAL A 121 -10.14 12.60 -9.95
N GLN A 122 -10.52 13.61 -10.74
CA GLN A 122 -11.92 13.99 -10.85
C GLN A 122 -12.74 12.88 -11.51
N GLU A 123 -12.15 12.21 -12.50
CA GLU A 123 -12.75 11.11 -13.26
C GLU A 123 -11.63 10.16 -13.73
N ILE A 124 -11.85 8.86 -13.61
CA ILE A 124 -10.95 7.84 -14.18
C ILE A 124 -11.35 7.65 -15.64
N LYS A 125 -10.51 8.13 -16.57
CA LYS A 125 -10.76 8.00 -18.00
C LYS A 125 -10.50 6.58 -18.49
N ASP A 126 -11.52 5.96 -19.07
CA ASP A 126 -11.37 4.68 -19.77
C ASP A 126 -10.90 4.94 -21.23
N TYR A 127 -9.59 5.01 -21.39
CA TYR A 127 -8.98 5.22 -22.71
C TYR A 127 -9.27 4.10 -23.69
N THR A 128 -9.75 2.92 -23.26
CA THR A 128 -10.12 1.84 -24.21
C THR A 128 -11.36 2.19 -25.01
N LYS A 129 -12.26 2.99 -24.43
CA LYS A 129 -13.47 3.48 -25.12
C LYS A 129 -13.24 4.80 -25.85
N LEU A 130 -12.44 5.68 -25.24
CA LEU A 130 -12.18 7.02 -25.79
C LEU A 130 -11.24 6.98 -26.99
N LEU A 131 -10.23 6.09 -26.96
CA LEU A 131 -9.16 5.97 -27.93
C LEU A 131 -9.07 4.51 -28.39
N PRO A 132 -9.88 4.08 -29.38
CA PRO A 132 -10.04 2.67 -29.74
C PRO A 132 -8.82 2.07 -30.45
N TYR A 133 -8.00 2.88 -31.12
CA TYR A 133 -6.85 2.38 -31.89
C TYR A 133 -5.61 2.29 -31.03
N THR A 134 -4.78 1.26 -31.25
CA THR A 134 -3.61 0.96 -30.41
C THR A 134 -2.36 0.74 -31.25
N ILE A 135 -1.27 1.41 -30.89
CA ILE A 135 0.07 1.20 -31.44
C ILE A 135 1.03 1.00 -30.25
N GLY A 136 1.36 -0.26 -29.93
CA GLY A 136 2.13 -0.57 -28.72
C GLY A 136 1.42 -0.12 -27.44
N ASN A 137 2.06 0.76 -26.67
CA ASN A 137 1.49 1.36 -25.47
C ASN A 137 0.74 2.68 -25.71
N ILE A 138 0.60 3.07 -26.97
CA ILE A 138 -0.07 4.33 -27.34
C ILE A 138 -1.48 4.00 -27.84
N ARG A 139 -2.46 4.82 -27.41
CA ARG A 139 -3.82 4.80 -27.91
C ARG A 139 -4.14 6.09 -28.65
N LEU A 140 -4.95 5.96 -29.70
CA LEU A 140 -5.32 7.04 -30.62
C LEU A 140 -6.85 7.06 -30.82
N ASP A 141 -7.39 8.25 -31.10
CA ASP A 141 -8.80 8.43 -31.46
C ASP A 141 -9.13 7.93 -32.89
N ARG A 142 -8.09 7.77 -33.76
CA ARG A 142 -8.20 7.36 -35.14
C ARG A 142 -6.98 6.56 -35.62
N ASP A 143 -7.14 5.78 -36.66
CA ASP A 143 -6.06 4.98 -37.31
C ASP A 143 -5.64 5.58 -38.67
N GLU A 144 -6.44 6.49 -39.24
CA GLU A 144 -6.14 7.18 -40.47
C GLU A 144 -5.87 8.67 -40.25
N PHE A 145 -4.82 9.19 -40.90
CA PHE A 145 -4.38 10.57 -40.84
C PHE A 145 -4.38 11.16 -42.25
N ALA A 146 -5.55 11.58 -42.73
CA ALA A 146 -5.70 12.22 -44.01
C ALA A 146 -5.88 13.74 -43.85
N PHE A 147 -5.14 14.52 -44.60
CA PHE A 147 -5.40 15.94 -44.73
C PHE A 147 -6.57 16.17 -45.73
N PRO A 148 -7.44 17.16 -45.48
CA PRO A 148 -8.38 17.60 -46.48
C PRO A 148 -7.64 18.14 -47.71
N ASP A 149 -8.37 18.40 -48.80
CA ASP A 149 -7.79 19.00 -50.00
C ASP A 149 -7.03 20.30 -49.64
N VAL A 150 -5.76 20.35 -50.07
CA VAL A 150 -4.85 21.46 -49.74
C VAL A 150 -4.58 22.30 -50.96
N TYR A 151 -4.96 23.57 -50.91
CA TYR A 151 -4.68 24.52 -51.98
C TYR A 151 -3.31 25.21 -51.76
N ARG A 152 -2.71 25.69 -52.86
CA ARG A 152 -1.42 26.34 -52.86
C ARG A 152 -1.41 27.52 -51.87
N GLY A 153 -0.45 27.50 -50.92
CA GLY A 153 -0.32 28.55 -49.88
C GLY A 153 -1.04 28.27 -48.56
N GLN A 154 -1.77 27.16 -48.46
CA GLN A 154 -2.38 26.74 -47.20
C GLN A 154 -1.40 25.85 -46.39
N GLN A 155 -1.47 25.97 -45.07
CA GLN A 155 -0.77 25.10 -44.11
C GLN A 155 -1.81 24.26 -43.34
N PRO A 156 -2.11 23.06 -43.83
CA PRO A 156 -3.10 22.20 -43.16
C PRO A 156 -2.58 21.73 -41.81
N SER A 157 -3.41 21.68 -40.83
CA SER A 157 -3.13 21.07 -39.52
C SER A 157 -4.10 19.94 -39.26
N LEU A 158 -3.62 18.86 -38.63
CA LEU A 158 -4.43 17.76 -38.17
C LEU A 158 -4.24 17.62 -36.66
N THR A 159 -5.34 17.60 -35.92
CA THR A 159 -5.34 17.36 -34.49
C THR A 159 -5.93 15.99 -34.20
N PHE A 160 -5.31 15.25 -33.30
CA PHE A 160 -5.79 13.94 -32.86
C PHE A 160 -5.46 13.77 -31.37
N ASP A 161 -6.25 12.94 -30.69
CA ASP A 161 -6.06 12.61 -29.28
C ASP A 161 -5.17 11.40 -29.13
N ILE A 162 -4.24 11.46 -28.18
CA ILE A 162 -3.26 10.42 -27.90
C ILE A 162 -3.16 10.20 -26.39
N ALA A 163 -3.07 8.94 -25.98
CA ALA A 163 -2.71 8.56 -24.61
C ALA A 163 -1.54 7.56 -24.61
N ASN A 164 -0.57 7.80 -23.75
CA ASN A 164 0.47 6.84 -23.44
C ASN A 164 0.06 6.04 -22.20
N LEU A 165 -0.10 4.73 -22.34
CA LEU A 165 -0.48 3.80 -21.27
C LEU A 165 0.74 3.09 -20.64
N SER A 166 1.96 3.50 -20.98
CA SER A 166 3.16 2.98 -20.33
C SER A 166 3.41 3.70 -18.99
N ASP A 167 4.12 3.02 -18.07
CA ASP A 167 4.58 3.59 -16.80
C ASP A 167 5.72 4.63 -17.00
N ARG A 168 6.11 4.91 -18.23
CA ARG A 168 7.16 5.87 -18.61
C ARG A 168 6.60 6.95 -19.52
N PRO A 169 7.02 8.20 -19.33
CA PRO A 169 6.62 9.30 -20.20
C PRO A 169 7.18 9.16 -21.63
#